data_817e9093179c6a69c31ba7913af948a1
#
_entry.id   817e9093179c6a69c31ba7913af948a1
#
_cell.length_a   1.000
_cell.length_b   1.000
_cell.length_c   1.000
_cell.angle_alpha   90.00
_cell.angle_beta   90.00
_cell.angle_gamma   90.00
#
_symmetry.space_group_name_H-M   'P 1'
#
loop_
_entity.id
_entity.type
_entity.pdbx_description
1 polymer ?
#
loop_
_entity_poly.entity_id
_entity_poly.type
_entity_poly.pdbx_seq_one_letter_code
_entity_poly.pdbx_strand_id
1 'polypeptide(L)'
;SLLTDVLKAHNIDVPHHTLYIYSGATQDSSQTFIDTLGIAGDSTYIPSPKAIRYDYEFNRHHSQRYQLIMEPITSLVWKQMTGILVTSFVIFLILGFSFWFLIRTLLKQKTLEEMKSNFTNNITHELKTPIAVAYAANDALLNFNQAEEKSKRDQYLRISQEQLQRLSGLVEQILSMSMESRKTFRLHPEEICLKELITSLIEQHQLKADIPVHITLETEPEALMIVADRTHFSNIISNLIDNAVKYSKQEAEIMIQCRQTGETVTITVSDHGIGIPLDKQKHIFDKFYRVPTGNLHNVKGYGLGLFYVKSMVEKHGGTITVKSESGKGSTFTITI
;
A
#
# COMPACT_ATOMS: atom_id res chain seq x y z
N SER A 1 -1.82 43.87 51.22
CA SER A 1 -0.51 44.53 51.48
C SER A 1 0.12 44.96 50.17
N LEU A 2 0.98 45.98 50.20
CA LEU A 2 1.67 46.48 49.00
C LEU A 2 2.30 45.37 48.17
N LEU A 3 2.93 44.38 48.82
CA LEU A 3 3.54 43.23 48.17
C LEU A 3 2.48 42.36 47.48
N THR A 4 1.36 42.09 48.11
CA THR A 4 0.25 41.33 47.53
C THR A 4 -0.32 41.98 46.30
N ASP A 5 -0.41 43.32 46.32
CA ASP A 5 -0.92 44.12 45.20
C ASP A 5 0.07 44.10 44.02
N VAL A 6 1.37 44.18 44.30
CA VAL A 6 2.45 44.07 43.29
C VAL A 6 2.48 42.67 42.66
N LEU A 7 2.39 41.61 43.45
CA LEU A 7 2.36 40.23 42.95
C LEU A 7 1.13 39.98 42.04
N LYS A 8 -0.03 40.44 42.47
CA LYS A 8 -1.27 40.38 41.64
C LYS A 8 -1.16 41.17 40.35
N ALA A 9 -0.57 42.38 40.38
CA ALA A 9 -0.37 43.19 39.19
C ALA A 9 0.52 42.50 38.13
N HIS A 10 1.40 41.60 38.57
CA HIS A 10 2.25 40.80 37.70
C HIS A 10 1.70 39.36 37.42
N ASN A 11 0.42 39.10 37.78
CA ASN A 11 -0.22 37.75 37.63
C ASN A 11 0.52 36.66 38.38
N ILE A 12 1.19 36.98 39.49
CA ILE A 12 1.88 36.02 40.34
C ILE A 12 0.97 35.70 41.52
N ASP A 13 0.25 34.58 41.41
CA ASP A 13 -0.61 34.08 42.51
C ASP A 13 0.10 32.97 43.25
N VAL A 14 0.91 33.39 44.21
CA VAL A 14 1.72 32.47 45.05
C VAL A 14 1.41 32.74 46.50
N PRO A 15 1.08 31.74 47.31
CA PRO A 15 0.94 31.87 48.76
C PRO A 15 2.19 32.48 49.39
N HIS A 16 2.02 33.53 50.14
CA HIS A 16 3.14 34.22 50.81
C HIS A 16 2.67 34.89 52.11
N HIS A 17 3.62 35.02 53.06
CA HIS A 17 3.40 35.90 54.16
C HIS A 17 4.70 36.64 54.53
N THR A 18 4.56 37.78 55.14
CA THR A 18 5.67 38.60 55.64
C THR A 18 5.59 38.65 57.17
N LEU A 19 6.62 38.24 57.82
CA LEU A 19 6.77 38.29 59.28
C LEU A 19 7.60 39.52 59.65
N TYR A 20 7.12 40.27 60.62
CA TYR A 20 7.93 41.31 61.27
C TYR A 20 8.54 40.67 62.52
N ILE A 21 9.87 40.54 62.55
CA ILE A 21 10.63 39.86 63.61
C ILE A 21 11.40 40.90 64.38
N TYR A 22 11.21 40.89 65.71
CA TYR A 22 11.93 41.68 66.63
C TYR A 22 12.76 40.77 67.54
N SER A 23 14.05 41.09 67.72
CA SER A 23 14.92 40.40 68.67
C SER A 23 15.31 41.35 69.78
N GLY A 24 14.93 41.06 71.00
CA GLY A 24 15.28 41.82 72.18
C GLY A 24 16.21 41.05 73.11
N ALA A 25 17.14 41.73 73.75
CA ALA A 25 17.95 41.15 74.86
C ALA A 25 17.26 41.38 76.18
N THR A 26 16.98 40.37 76.90
CA THR A 26 16.55 40.49 78.33
C THR A 26 17.71 40.88 79.23
N GLN A 27 17.46 41.73 80.19
CA GLN A 27 18.48 42.32 81.05
C GLN A 27 19.21 41.32 82.00
N ASP A 28 18.80 40.06 81.97
CA ASP A 28 19.28 39.11 83.00
C ASP A 28 19.76 37.72 82.44
N SER A 29 19.99 37.56 81.22
CA SER A 29 20.69 36.34 80.77
C SER A 29 20.88 36.35 79.22
N SER A 30 21.88 35.60 78.79
CA SER A 30 22.32 35.38 77.43
C SER A 30 21.28 34.74 76.42
N GLN A 31 20.01 34.90 76.71
CA GLN A 31 18.95 34.38 75.78
C GLN A 31 18.38 35.47 74.91
N THR A 32 18.58 35.33 73.63
CA THR A 32 17.98 36.19 72.58
C THR A 32 16.50 35.81 72.47
N PHE A 33 15.62 36.72 72.79
CA PHE A 33 14.19 36.55 72.60
C PHE A 33 13.80 37.01 71.20
N ILE A 34 13.16 36.12 70.46
CA ILE A 34 12.65 36.40 69.11
C ILE A 34 11.09 36.45 69.16
N ASP A 35 10.50 37.60 68.97
CA ASP A 35 9.05 37.70 68.91
C ASP A 35 8.60 38.19 67.54
N THR A 36 7.41 37.76 67.06
CA THR A 36 6.81 38.10 65.80
C THR A 36 5.74 39.14 66.07
N LEU A 37 6.02 40.41 65.74
CA LEU A 37 5.14 41.54 66.02
C LEU A 37 3.97 41.73 65.03
N GLY A 38 4.02 41.07 63.89
CA GLY A 38 2.96 41.16 62.91
C GLY A 38 3.14 40.22 61.72
N ILE A 39 2.03 39.80 61.14
CA ILE A 39 1.96 38.98 59.91
C ILE A 39 1.15 39.76 58.87
N ALA A 40 1.70 39.96 57.69
CA ALA A 40 1.01 40.53 56.54
C ALA A 40 1.04 39.51 55.37
N GLY A 41 -0.10 39.39 54.67
CA GLY A 41 -0.26 38.38 53.61
C GLY A 41 -1.31 37.33 53.99
N ASP A 42 -1.14 36.10 53.50
CA ASP A 42 -2.06 35.02 53.80
C ASP A 42 -1.71 34.38 55.17
N SER A 43 -2.52 34.70 56.18
CA SER A 43 -2.34 34.24 57.55
C SER A 43 -2.57 32.73 57.73
N THR A 44 -3.21 32.09 56.77
CA THR A 44 -3.48 30.63 56.80
C THR A 44 -2.41 29.82 56.07
N TYR A 45 -1.46 30.50 55.44
CA TYR A 45 -0.40 29.83 54.67
C TYR A 45 0.60 29.16 55.61
N ILE A 46 0.78 27.85 55.46
CA ILE A 46 1.79 27.04 56.13
C ILE A 46 2.92 26.79 55.13
N PRO A 47 4.13 27.34 55.37
CA PRO A 47 5.25 27.20 54.45
C PRO A 47 5.68 25.76 54.27
N SER A 48 5.85 25.34 53.02
CA SER A 48 6.43 24.05 52.71
C SER A 48 7.93 24.01 53.02
N PRO A 49 8.56 22.81 53.13
CA PRO A 49 10.02 22.70 53.32
C PRO A 49 10.84 23.35 52.19
N LYS A 50 10.21 23.63 51.02
CA LYS A 50 10.82 24.26 49.85
C LYS A 50 10.54 25.74 49.77
N ALA A 51 9.80 26.32 50.71
CA ALA A 51 9.50 27.75 50.70
C ALA A 51 10.77 28.59 50.78
N ILE A 52 10.83 29.63 49.97
CA ILE A 52 11.96 30.54 49.87
C ILE A 52 11.78 31.61 50.97
N ARG A 53 12.84 31.90 51.70
CA ARG A 53 12.84 32.89 52.78
C ARG A 53 13.80 34.00 52.40
N TYR A 54 13.30 35.24 52.45
CA TYR A 54 14.10 36.45 52.23
C TYR A 54 14.07 37.27 53.50
N ASP A 55 15.25 37.51 54.12
CA ASP A 55 15.39 38.33 55.29
C ASP A 55 15.87 39.73 54.88
N TYR A 56 15.19 40.74 55.36
CA TYR A 56 15.58 42.13 55.16
C TYR A 56 15.71 42.85 56.50
N GLU A 57 16.95 43.16 56.91
CA GLU A 57 17.28 43.86 58.14
C GLU A 57 17.18 45.37 57.86
N PHE A 58 16.27 46.05 58.53
CA PHE A 58 16.12 47.48 58.40
C PHE A 58 16.69 48.27 59.61
N ASN A 59 16.91 47.64 60.80
CA ASN A 59 17.56 48.23 61.95
C ASN A 59 18.53 47.21 62.61
N ARG A 60 19.84 47.38 62.37
CA ARG A 60 20.87 46.52 62.87
C ARG A 60 21.09 46.67 64.39
N HIS A 61 20.79 47.86 64.95
CA HIS A 61 21.01 48.08 66.40
C HIS A 61 19.98 47.38 67.26
N HIS A 62 18.78 47.11 66.72
CA HIS A 62 17.71 46.44 67.46
C HIS A 62 17.31 45.09 66.84
N SER A 63 18.11 44.55 65.93
CA SER A 63 17.89 43.24 65.30
C SER A 63 16.46 43.12 64.71
N GLN A 64 15.95 44.22 64.15
CA GLN A 64 14.61 44.26 63.52
C GLN A 64 14.73 43.90 62.08
N ARG A 65 13.94 42.91 61.65
CA ARG A 65 13.96 42.40 60.25
C ARG A 65 12.55 42.04 59.78
N TYR A 66 12.37 42.16 58.48
CA TYR A 66 11.23 41.56 57.78
C TYR A 66 11.70 40.24 57.15
N GLN A 67 10.92 39.20 57.36
CA GLN A 67 11.15 37.91 56.69
C GLN A 67 9.97 37.65 55.74
N LEU A 68 10.24 37.65 54.47
CA LEU A 68 9.29 37.22 53.43
C LEU A 68 9.43 35.71 53.20
N ILE A 69 8.35 34.97 53.38
CA ILE A 69 8.27 33.54 53.10
C ILE A 69 7.27 33.35 51.97
N MET A 70 7.72 32.71 50.91
CA MET A 70 6.87 32.44 49.73
C MET A 70 7.19 31.10 49.12
N GLU A 71 6.18 30.46 48.51
CA GLU A 71 6.42 29.25 47.74
C GLU A 71 7.21 29.53 46.46
N PRO A 72 8.03 28.55 46.01
CA PRO A 72 8.79 28.69 44.75
C PRO A 72 7.88 28.94 43.55
N ILE A 73 8.20 29.93 42.75
CA ILE A 73 7.47 30.30 41.55
C ILE A 73 7.56 29.19 40.46
N THR A 74 8.49 28.26 40.62
CA THR A 74 8.72 27.15 39.68
C THR A 74 7.48 26.31 39.43
N SER A 75 6.64 26.06 40.45
CA SER A 75 5.38 25.30 40.26
C SER A 75 4.37 26.03 39.40
N LEU A 76 4.27 27.34 39.52
CA LEU A 76 3.40 28.19 38.74
C LEU A 76 3.86 28.24 37.26
N VAL A 77 5.18 28.40 37.06
CA VAL A 77 5.79 28.41 35.73
C VAL A 77 5.55 27.07 35.03
N TRP A 78 5.77 25.94 35.67
CA TRP A 78 5.49 24.62 35.12
C TRP A 78 4.02 24.47 34.75
N LYS A 79 3.09 24.89 35.60
CA LYS A 79 1.64 24.83 35.33
C LYS A 79 1.25 25.66 34.10
N GLN A 80 1.81 26.84 33.91
CA GLN A 80 1.56 27.68 32.74
C GLN A 80 2.22 27.12 31.46
N MET A 81 3.43 26.55 31.59
CA MET A 81 4.15 25.99 30.44
C MET A 81 3.58 24.65 29.95
N THR A 82 2.93 23.85 30.82
CA THR A 82 2.40 22.55 30.43
C THR A 82 1.42 22.64 29.25
N GLY A 83 0.54 23.64 29.24
CA GLY A 83 -0.40 23.86 28.14
C GLY A 83 0.31 24.09 26.80
N ILE A 84 1.35 24.93 26.79
CA ILE A 84 2.14 25.26 25.60
C ILE A 84 2.93 24.05 25.14
N LEU A 85 3.52 23.30 26.06
CA LEU A 85 4.29 22.08 25.74
C LEU A 85 3.39 20.99 25.14
N VAL A 86 2.21 20.76 25.72
CA VAL A 86 1.24 19.79 25.21
C VAL A 86 0.75 20.17 23.81
N THR A 87 0.37 21.44 23.60
CA THR A 87 -0.08 21.88 22.26
C THR A 87 1.04 21.80 21.24
N SER A 88 2.26 22.19 21.58
CA SER A 88 3.43 22.06 20.69
C SER A 88 3.71 20.61 20.34
N PHE A 89 3.61 19.70 21.29
CA PHE A 89 3.82 18.26 21.08
C PHE A 89 2.74 17.68 20.16
N VAL A 90 1.47 18.05 20.36
CA VAL A 90 0.36 17.62 19.48
C VAL A 90 0.56 18.11 18.04
N ILE A 91 0.94 19.39 17.88
CA ILE A 91 1.24 19.94 16.54
C ILE A 91 2.40 19.19 15.88
N PHE A 92 3.46 18.90 16.64
CA PHE A 92 4.60 18.14 16.13
C PHE A 92 4.21 16.74 15.66
N LEU A 93 3.34 16.04 16.40
CA LEU A 93 2.81 14.72 16.00
C LEU A 93 1.98 14.81 14.71
N ILE A 94 1.11 15.81 14.59
CA ILE A 94 0.29 16.03 13.40
C ILE A 94 1.17 16.31 12.17
N LEU A 95 2.16 17.18 12.31
CA LEU A 95 3.11 17.49 11.23
C LEU A 95 3.94 16.28 10.84
N GLY A 96 4.44 15.52 11.80
CA GLY A 96 5.20 14.28 11.58
C GLY A 96 4.38 13.23 10.83
N PHE A 97 3.13 13.01 11.26
CA PHE A 97 2.20 12.10 10.60
C PHE A 97 1.85 12.58 9.17
N SER A 98 1.57 13.87 9.00
CA SER A 98 1.28 14.45 7.68
C SER A 98 2.45 14.30 6.72
N PHE A 99 3.68 14.56 7.19
CA PHE A 99 4.89 14.39 6.39
C PHE A 99 5.15 12.94 6.01
N TRP A 100 5.01 12.01 6.97
CA TRP A 100 5.11 10.57 6.70
C TRP A 100 4.09 10.10 5.67
N PHE A 101 2.82 10.55 5.80
CA PHE A 101 1.75 10.23 4.85
C PHE A 101 2.06 10.78 3.46
N LEU A 102 2.55 12.02 3.37
CA LEU A 102 2.93 12.66 2.11
C LEU A 102 4.04 11.89 1.40
N ILE A 103 5.13 11.56 2.12
CA ILE A 103 6.24 10.78 1.55
C ILE A 103 5.74 9.43 1.04
N ARG A 104 4.96 8.72 1.83
CA ARG A 104 4.41 7.41 1.44
C ARG A 104 3.56 7.51 0.18
N THR A 105 2.76 8.57 0.06
CA THR A 105 1.91 8.82 -1.12
C THR A 105 2.76 9.13 -2.36
N LEU A 106 3.78 9.99 -2.23
CA LEU A 106 4.70 10.34 -3.32
C LEU A 106 5.49 9.11 -3.81
N LEU A 107 6.00 8.29 -2.91
CA LEU A 107 6.70 7.05 -3.28
C LEU A 107 5.78 6.09 -4.03
N LYS A 108 4.53 5.94 -3.59
CA LYS A 108 3.52 5.12 -4.29
C LYS A 108 3.20 5.67 -5.68
N GLN A 109 3.06 6.99 -5.82
CA GLN A 109 2.83 7.64 -7.12
C GLN A 109 4.02 7.43 -8.07
N LYS A 110 5.25 7.63 -7.59
CA LYS A 110 6.46 7.40 -8.39
C LYS A 110 6.55 5.96 -8.90
N THR A 111 6.32 4.98 -8.03
CA THR A 111 6.31 3.56 -8.44
C THR A 111 5.25 3.29 -9.51
N LEU A 112 4.04 3.85 -9.37
CA LEU A 112 2.97 3.70 -10.36
C LEU A 112 3.34 4.35 -11.71
N GLU A 113 3.99 5.52 -11.67
CA GLU A 113 4.44 6.23 -12.88
C GLU A 113 5.54 5.45 -13.62
N GLU A 114 6.51 4.90 -12.89
CA GLU A 114 7.54 4.02 -13.45
C GLU A 114 6.92 2.76 -14.08
N MET A 115 5.97 2.11 -13.41
CA MET A 115 5.25 0.97 -13.96
C MET A 115 4.48 1.34 -15.24
N LYS A 116 3.80 2.49 -15.26
CA LYS A 116 3.07 3.00 -16.45
C LYS A 116 4.01 3.31 -17.61
N SER A 117 5.16 3.92 -17.32
CA SER A 117 6.20 4.20 -18.34
C SER A 117 6.76 2.92 -18.94
N ASN A 118 7.15 1.96 -18.10
CA ASN A 118 7.64 0.66 -18.54
C ASN A 118 6.59 -0.11 -19.36
N PHE A 119 5.32 -0.05 -18.96
CA PHE A 119 4.20 -0.61 -19.72
C PHE A 119 4.09 0.01 -21.12
N THR A 120 4.11 1.36 -21.21
CA THR A 120 4.03 2.07 -22.49
C THR A 120 5.18 1.69 -23.41
N ASN A 121 6.39 1.63 -22.90
CA ASN A 121 7.57 1.22 -23.66
C ASN A 121 7.47 -0.23 -24.15
N ASN A 122 7.05 -1.14 -23.27
CA ASN A 122 6.89 -2.56 -23.62
C ASN A 122 5.79 -2.77 -24.66
N ILE A 123 4.63 -2.13 -24.54
CA ILE A 123 3.57 -2.19 -25.55
C ILE A 123 4.07 -1.65 -26.88
N THR A 124 4.71 -0.48 -26.89
CA THR A 124 5.24 0.12 -28.12
C THR A 124 6.19 -0.84 -28.83
N HIS A 125 7.08 -1.49 -28.09
CA HIS A 125 8.02 -2.47 -28.65
C HIS A 125 7.29 -3.72 -29.19
N GLU A 126 6.33 -4.24 -28.44
CA GLU A 126 5.59 -5.45 -28.83
C GLU A 126 4.56 -5.20 -29.95
N LEU A 127 4.08 -3.98 -30.15
CA LEU A 127 3.30 -3.60 -31.31
C LEU A 127 4.18 -3.43 -32.55
N LYS A 128 5.38 -2.85 -32.40
CA LYS A 128 6.31 -2.59 -33.50
C LYS A 128 6.76 -3.88 -34.18
N THR A 129 7.01 -4.95 -33.43
CA THR A 129 7.51 -6.22 -33.97
C THR A 129 6.55 -6.89 -34.93
N PRO A 130 5.27 -7.19 -34.59
CA PRO A 130 4.33 -7.79 -35.51
C PRO A 130 4.02 -6.90 -36.71
N ILE A 131 3.98 -5.57 -36.55
CA ILE A 131 3.82 -4.62 -37.64
C ILE A 131 4.99 -4.73 -38.61
N ALA A 132 6.22 -4.73 -38.11
CA ALA A 132 7.41 -4.83 -38.96
C ALA A 132 7.47 -6.16 -39.73
N VAL A 133 7.12 -7.29 -39.09
CA VAL A 133 7.12 -8.60 -39.73
C VAL A 133 6.00 -8.70 -40.82
N ALA A 134 4.79 -8.21 -40.49
CA ALA A 134 3.69 -8.18 -41.46
C ALA A 134 4.03 -7.27 -42.66
N TYR A 135 4.65 -6.10 -42.38
CA TYR A 135 5.12 -5.19 -43.43
C TYR A 135 6.17 -5.86 -44.33
N ALA A 136 7.20 -6.49 -43.73
CA ALA A 136 8.26 -7.19 -44.49
C ALA A 136 7.69 -8.35 -45.33
N ALA A 137 6.72 -9.09 -44.82
CA ALA A 137 6.06 -10.17 -45.56
C ALA A 137 5.30 -9.60 -46.78
N ASN A 138 4.57 -8.52 -46.63
CA ASN A 138 3.88 -7.84 -47.71
C ASN A 138 4.87 -7.18 -48.72
N ASP A 139 5.94 -6.57 -48.24
CA ASP A 139 6.99 -5.98 -49.07
C ASP A 139 7.68 -7.03 -49.96
N ALA A 140 7.95 -8.22 -49.40
CA ALA A 140 8.49 -9.34 -50.17
C ALA A 140 7.57 -9.80 -51.31
N LEU A 141 6.26 -9.75 -51.08
CA LEU A 141 5.28 -10.07 -52.15
C LEU A 141 5.21 -9.00 -53.21
N LEU A 142 5.29 -7.71 -52.85
CA LEU A 142 5.11 -6.60 -53.77
C LEU A 142 6.37 -6.27 -54.58
N ASN A 143 7.54 -6.28 -53.92
CA ASN A 143 8.77 -5.70 -54.49
C ASN A 143 9.85 -6.74 -54.85
N PHE A 144 9.72 -8.00 -54.39
CA PHE A 144 10.76 -9.04 -54.60
C PHE A 144 10.26 -10.27 -55.35
N ASN A 145 9.17 -10.14 -56.15
CA ASN A 145 8.60 -11.17 -57.02
C ASN A 145 8.26 -12.49 -56.31
N GLN A 146 8.14 -12.49 -54.96
CA GLN A 146 7.79 -13.70 -54.21
C GLN A 146 6.30 -14.10 -54.42
N ALA A 147 5.51 -13.24 -55.06
CA ALA A 147 4.12 -13.53 -55.41
C ALA A 147 3.97 -14.50 -56.60
N GLU A 148 4.99 -14.67 -57.45
CA GLU A 148 4.95 -15.56 -58.63
C GLU A 148 4.93 -17.04 -58.23
N GLU A 149 5.66 -17.41 -57.17
CA GLU A 149 5.67 -18.77 -56.65
C GLU A 149 4.56 -18.97 -55.63
N LYS A 150 3.56 -19.80 -55.98
CA LYS A 150 2.37 -20.02 -55.12
C LYS A 150 2.71 -20.40 -53.68
N SER A 151 3.70 -21.27 -53.47
CA SER A 151 4.10 -21.75 -52.15
C SER A 151 4.62 -20.59 -51.29
N LYS A 152 5.50 -19.74 -51.83
CA LYS A 152 6.06 -18.57 -51.12
C LYS A 152 5.00 -17.50 -50.88
N ARG A 153 4.15 -17.23 -51.86
CA ARG A 153 3.03 -16.32 -51.71
C ARG A 153 2.13 -16.72 -50.56
N ASP A 154 1.70 -17.99 -50.53
CA ASP A 154 0.81 -18.50 -49.48
C ASP A 154 1.51 -18.46 -48.11
N GLN A 155 2.83 -18.71 -48.03
CA GLN A 155 3.62 -18.59 -46.83
C GLN A 155 3.69 -17.15 -46.27
N TYR A 156 4.02 -16.16 -47.12
CA TYR A 156 4.10 -14.76 -46.70
C TYR A 156 2.72 -14.19 -46.32
N LEU A 157 1.65 -14.59 -47.02
CA LEU A 157 0.28 -14.21 -46.63
C LEU A 157 -0.11 -14.78 -45.25
N ARG A 158 0.25 -16.04 -44.96
CA ARG A 158 0.02 -16.64 -43.63
C ARG A 158 0.79 -15.90 -42.56
N ILE A 159 2.08 -15.62 -42.75
CA ILE A 159 2.89 -14.83 -41.83
C ILE A 159 2.23 -13.48 -41.53
N SER A 160 1.80 -12.75 -42.59
CA SER A 160 1.14 -11.47 -42.42
C SER A 160 -0.16 -11.61 -41.63
N GLN A 161 -0.99 -12.60 -41.96
CA GLN A 161 -2.26 -12.88 -41.29
C GLN A 161 -2.06 -13.21 -39.79
N GLU A 162 -1.08 -14.06 -39.44
CA GLU A 162 -0.75 -14.43 -38.09
C GLU A 162 -0.31 -13.22 -37.27
N GLN A 163 0.53 -12.34 -37.87
CA GLN A 163 0.98 -11.13 -37.19
C GLN A 163 -0.17 -10.12 -36.93
N LEU A 164 -1.09 -9.99 -37.89
CA LEU A 164 -2.29 -9.15 -37.75
C LEU A 164 -3.25 -9.70 -36.68
N GLN A 165 -3.45 -11.01 -36.62
CA GLN A 165 -4.24 -11.64 -35.57
C GLN A 165 -3.61 -11.41 -34.18
N ARG A 166 -2.29 -11.54 -34.08
CA ARG A 166 -1.55 -11.24 -32.86
C ARG A 166 -1.73 -9.77 -32.44
N LEU A 167 -1.64 -8.85 -33.39
CA LEU A 167 -1.85 -7.43 -33.16
C LEU A 167 -3.27 -7.13 -32.66
N SER A 168 -4.29 -7.75 -33.27
CA SER A 168 -5.70 -7.64 -32.88
C SER A 168 -5.88 -8.09 -31.40
N GLY A 169 -5.32 -9.24 -31.02
CA GLY A 169 -5.38 -9.73 -29.65
C GLY A 169 -4.72 -8.78 -28.64
N LEU A 170 -3.59 -8.14 -29.02
CA LEU A 170 -2.93 -7.13 -28.18
C LEU A 170 -3.80 -5.88 -28.01
N VAL A 171 -4.42 -5.40 -29.08
CA VAL A 171 -5.33 -4.25 -29.03
C VAL A 171 -6.54 -4.55 -28.16
N GLU A 172 -7.14 -5.74 -28.30
CA GLU A 172 -8.27 -6.15 -27.45
C GLU A 172 -7.90 -6.21 -25.96
N GLN A 173 -6.72 -6.72 -25.62
CA GLN A 173 -6.23 -6.72 -24.24
C GLN A 173 -6.07 -5.29 -23.68
N ILE A 174 -5.56 -4.35 -24.51
CA ILE A 174 -5.43 -2.93 -24.11
C ILE A 174 -6.79 -2.27 -23.96
N LEU A 175 -7.72 -2.52 -24.88
CA LEU A 175 -9.06 -1.94 -24.87
C LEU A 175 -9.89 -2.47 -23.70
N SER A 176 -9.83 -3.77 -23.40
CA SER A 176 -10.54 -4.37 -22.28
C SER A 176 -10.16 -3.72 -20.95
N MET A 177 -8.89 -3.35 -20.78
CA MET A 177 -8.41 -2.56 -19.64
C MET A 177 -8.97 -1.14 -19.57
N SER A 178 -9.12 -0.48 -20.74
CA SER A 178 -9.68 0.88 -20.80
C SER A 178 -11.18 0.88 -20.54
N MET A 179 -11.86 -0.17 -20.98
CA MET A 179 -13.31 -0.34 -20.79
C MET A 179 -13.69 -0.69 -19.35
N GLU A 180 -12.79 -1.34 -18.62
CA GLU A 180 -12.98 -1.68 -17.18
C GLU A 180 -13.26 -0.44 -16.31
N SER A 181 -12.61 0.67 -16.61
CA SER A 181 -12.78 1.95 -15.88
C SER A 181 -14.08 2.68 -16.26
N ARG A 182 -14.83 2.20 -17.27
CA ARG A 182 -16.06 2.85 -17.70
C ARG A 182 -17.25 2.31 -16.90
N LYS A 183 -18.06 3.20 -16.35
CA LYS A 183 -19.34 2.89 -15.67
C LYS A 183 -20.37 2.17 -16.56
N THR A 184 -20.13 2.09 -17.86
CA THR A 184 -20.99 1.50 -18.88
C THR A 184 -20.67 0.04 -19.21
N PHE A 185 -19.63 -0.55 -18.60
CA PHE A 185 -19.29 -1.95 -18.84
C PHE A 185 -20.39 -2.88 -18.30
N ARG A 186 -20.93 -3.73 -19.15
CA ARG A 186 -21.95 -4.75 -18.78
C ARG A 186 -21.46 -6.11 -19.24
N LEU A 187 -21.56 -7.09 -18.35
CA LEU A 187 -21.38 -8.50 -18.70
C LEU A 187 -22.64 -9.00 -19.42
N HIS A 188 -22.46 -9.97 -20.32
CA HIS A 188 -23.53 -10.72 -20.97
C HIS A 188 -23.51 -12.17 -20.47
N PRO A 189 -24.07 -12.43 -19.27
CA PRO A 189 -24.00 -13.74 -18.66
C PRO A 189 -24.86 -14.73 -19.42
N GLU A 190 -24.32 -15.93 -19.66
CA GLU A 190 -24.98 -17.09 -20.23
C GLU A 190 -24.60 -18.36 -19.46
N GLU A 191 -25.35 -19.44 -19.63
CA GLU A 191 -24.99 -20.74 -19.06
C GLU A 191 -23.84 -21.36 -19.83
N ILE A 192 -22.77 -21.75 -19.13
CA ILE A 192 -21.54 -22.28 -19.71
C ILE A 192 -21.21 -23.63 -19.07
N CYS A 193 -21.02 -24.66 -19.87
CA CYS A 193 -20.41 -25.90 -19.43
C CYS A 193 -18.88 -25.72 -19.30
N LEU A 194 -18.37 -25.77 -18.06
CA LEU A 194 -16.95 -25.54 -17.79
C LEU A 194 -16.04 -26.57 -18.46
N LYS A 195 -16.46 -27.84 -18.49
CA LYS A 195 -15.71 -28.92 -19.12
C LYS A 195 -15.48 -28.63 -20.62
N GLU A 196 -16.53 -28.27 -21.34
CA GLU A 196 -16.45 -27.97 -22.79
C GLU A 196 -15.59 -26.75 -23.08
N LEU A 197 -15.82 -25.67 -22.32
CA LEU A 197 -15.06 -24.43 -22.48
C LEU A 197 -13.56 -24.66 -22.27
N ILE A 198 -13.21 -25.29 -21.14
CA ILE A 198 -11.82 -25.48 -20.75
C ILE A 198 -11.12 -26.48 -21.68
N THR A 199 -11.80 -27.56 -22.11
CA THR A 199 -11.25 -28.50 -23.09
C THR A 199 -10.87 -27.81 -24.39
N SER A 200 -11.77 -26.96 -24.93
CA SER A 200 -11.48 -26.18 -26.14
C SER A 200 -10.27 -25.25 -25.97
N LEU A 201 -10.12 -24.62 -24.81
CA LEU A 201 -8.96 -23.77 -24.50
C LEU A 201 -7.66 -24.60 -24.38
N ILE A 202 -7.72 -25.78 -23.75
CA ILE A 202 -6.57 -26.69 -23.64
C ILE A 202 -6.04 -27.05 -25.04
N GLU A 203 -6.91 -27.49 -25.96
CA GLU A 203 -6.55 -27.81 -27.33
C GLU A 203 -5.88 -26.65 -28.05
N GLN A 204 -6.42 -25.43 -27.91
CA GLN A 204 -5.85 -24.22 -28.50
C GLN A 204 -4.46 -23.89 -27.97
N HIS A 205 -4.25 -24.03 -26.64
CA HIS A 205 -2.94 -23.73 -26.02
C HIS A 205 -1.89 -24.79 -26.35
N GLN A 206 -2.26 -26.06 -26.41
CA GLN A 206 -1.37 -27.15 -26.81
C GLN A 206 -0.89 -26.98 -28.27
N LEU A 207 -1.76 -26.54 -29.18
CA LEU A 207 -1.41 -26.28 -30.59
C LEU A 207 -0.49 -25.06 -30.78
N LYS A 208 -0.56 -24.06 -29.88
CA LYS A 208 0.21 -22.80 -29.99
C LYS A 208 1.55 -22.82 -29.24
N ALA A 209 1.75 -23.78 -28.38
CA ALA A 209 2.91 -23.79 -27.49
C ALA A 209 4.19 -24.19 -28.22
N ASP A 210 5.28 -23.49 -27.96
CA ASP A 210 6.63 -23.79 -28.46
C ASP A 210 7.34 -24.88 -27.63
N ILE A 211 6.76 -25.27 -26.48
CA ILE A 211 7.26 -26.32 -25.58
C ILE A 211 6.20 -27.41 -25.38
N PRO A 212 6.56 -28.64 -24.96
CA PRO A 212 5.57 -29.64 -24.57
C PRO A 212 4.65 -29.13 -23.46
N VAL A 213 3.33 -29.25 -23.65
CA VAL A 213 2.31 -28.81 -22.70
C VAL A 213 1.39 -29.97 -22.35
N HIS A 214 1.39 -30.35 -21.10
CA HIS A 214 0.54 -31.39 -20.53
C HIS A 214 -0.47 -30.74 -19.58
N ILE A 215 -1.75 -30.71 -19.98
CA ILE A 215 -2.83 -30.13 -19.18
C ILE A 215 -3.81 -31.22 -18.81
N THR A 216 -4.04 -31.42 -17.52
CA THR A 216 -5.04 -32.33 -16.98
C THR A 216 -6.24 -31.52 -16.50
N LEU A 217 -7.45 -31.94 -16.87
CA LEU A 217 -8.71 -31.32 -16.44
C LEU A 217 -9.53 -32.31 -15.62
N GLU A 218 -9.91 -31.89 -14.43
CA GLU A 218 -10.83 -32.61 -13.54
C GLU A 218 -12.03 -31.73 -13.23
N THR A 219 -13.25 -32.26 -13.41
CA THR A 219 -14.50 -31.53 -13.12
C THR A 219 -15.41 -32.36 -12.21
N GLU A 220 -15.88 -31.77 -11.12
CA GLU A 220 -16.80 -32.40 -10.17
C GLU A 220 -17.94 -31.44 -9.80
N PRO A 221 -19.20 -31.68 -10.26
CA PRO A 221 -19.64 -32.76 -11.16
C PRO A 221 -19.08 -32.65 -12.60
N GLU A 222 -19.16 -33.73 -13.39
CA GLU A 222 -18.59 -33.77 -14.73
C GLU A 222 -19.21 -32.70 -15.66
N ALA A 223 -20.53 -32.49 -15.58
CA ALA A 223 -21.28 -31.45 -16.30
C ALA A 223 -21.48 -30.20 -15.43
N LEU A 224 -20.39 -29.62 -14.93
CA LEU A 224 -20.45 -28.41 -14.09
C LEU A 224 -20.78 -27.18 -14.94
N MET A 225 -21.93 -26.53 -14.60
CA MET A 225 -22.43 -25.33 -15.26
C MET A 225 -22.18 -24.10 -14.39
N ILE A 226 -21.87 -22.98 -15.05
CA ILE A 226 -21.80 -21.65 -14.42
C ILE A 226 -22.57 -20.63 -15.25
N VAL A 227 -22.99 -19.53 -14.62
CA VAL A 227 -23.56 -18.38 -15.31
C VAL A 227 -22.52 -17.28 -15.39
N ALA A 228 -21.96 -17.05 -16.56
CA ALA A 228 -20.87 -16.10 -16.77
C ALA A 228 -20.88 -15.54 -18.20
N ASP A 229 -20.15 -14.45 -18.43
CA ASP A 229 -19.86 -13.97 -19.79
C ASP A 229 -18.81 -14.88 -20.44
N ARG A 230 -19.20 -15.62 -21.47
CA ARG A 230 -18.36 -16.64 -22.14
C ARG A 230 -17.03 -16.06 -22.61
N THR A 231 -17.06 -14.88 -23.24
CA THR A 231 -15.85 -14.25 -23.80
C THR A 231 -14.87 -13.87 -22.70
N HIS A 232 -15.37 -13.19 -21.68
CA HIS A 232 -14.52 -12.76 -20.56
C HIS A 232 -14.06 -13.93 -19.72
N PHE A 233 -14.91 -14.94 -19.52
CA PHE A 233 -14.54 -16.12 -18.75
C PHE A 233 -13.50 -17.00 -19.49
N SER A 234 -13.65 -17.17 -20.80
CA SER A 234 -12.62 -17.81 -21.65
C SER A 234 -11.28 -17.09 -21.54
N ASN A 235 -11.28 -15.76 -21.58
CA ASN A 235 -10.08 -14.95 -21.43
C ASN A 235 -9.45 -15.07 -20.03
N ILE A 236 -10.25 -15.22 -18.97
CA ILE A 236 -9.75 -15.48 -17.60
C ILE A 236 -8.94 -16.78 -17.59
N ILE A 237 -9.53 -17.87 -18.03
CA ILE A 237 -8.87 -19.20 -18.03
C ILE A 237 -7.66 -19.22 -18.95
N SER A 238 -7.79 -18.66 -20.16
CA SER A 238 -6.70 -18.54 -21.13
C SER A 238 -5.48 -17.80 -20.54
N ASN A 239 -5.71 -16.66 -19.85
CA ASN A 239 -4.62 -15.92 -19.20
C ASN A 239 -3.92 -16.73 -18.11
N LEU A 240 -4.63 -17.56 -17.35
CA LEU A 240 -4.01 -18.43 -16.33
C LEU A 240 -3.20 -19.54 -16.98
N ILE A 241 -3.71 -20.18 -18.05
CA ILE A 241 -2.98 -21.20 -18.80
C ILE A 241 -1.74 -20.59 -19.48
N ASP A 242 -1.88 -19.43 -20.13
CA ASP A 242 -0.76 -18.71 -20.74
C ASP A 242 0.35 -18.40 -19.73
N ASN A 243 -0.01 -17.96 -18.53
CA ASN A 243 0.95 -17.72 -17.47
C ASN A 243 1.63 -19.02 -17.03
N ALA A 244 0.89 -20.10 -16.85
CA ALA A 244 1.44 -21.41 -16.47
C ALA A 244 2.46 -21.92 -17.52
N VAL A 245 2.12 -21.87 -18.80
CA VAL A 245 3.03 -22.23 -19.91
C VAL A 245 4.26 -21.34 -19.95
N LYS A 246 4.06 -20.03 -19.87
CA LYS A 246 5.08 -19.00 -20.00
C LYS A 246 6.14 -19.04 -18.90
N TYR A 247 5.73 -19.40 -17.67
CA TYR A 247 6.63 -19.48 -16.52
C TYR A 247 7.10 -20.92 -16.21
N SER A 248 6.76 -21.88 -17.07
CA SER A 248 7.35 -23.22 -17.06
C SER A 248 8.77 -23.20 -17.63
N LYS A 249 9.56 -24.22 -17.33
CA LYS A 249 10.99 -24.31 -17.73
C LYS A 249 11.14 -24.98 -19.10
N GLN A 250 11.14 -26.32 -19.13
CA GLN A 250 11.34 -27.14 -20.35
C GLN A 250 10.02 -27.69 -20.87
N GLU A 251 9.12 -28.04 -19.97
CA GLU A 251 7.77 -28.54 -20.25
C GLU A 251 6.79 -27.87 -19.27
N ALA A 252 5.54 -27.75 -19.67
CA ALA A 252 4.49 -27.19 -18.86
C ALA A 252 3.53 -28.29 -18.39
N GLU A 253 3.58 -28.60 -17.12
CA GLU A 253 2.63 -29.48 -16.43
C GLU A 253 1.60 -28.62 -15.71
N ILE A 254 0.34 -28.70 -16.14
CA ILE A 254 -0.75 -27.85 -15.62
C ILE A 254 -1.91 -28.74 -15.20
N MET A 255 -2.41 -28.53 -13.99
CA MET A 255 -3.63 -29.18 -13.50
C MET A 255 -4.74 -28.16 -13.32
N ILE A 256 -5.89 -28.38 -13.97
CA ILE A 256 -7.10 -27.58 -13.83
C ILE A 256 -8.15 -28.41 -13.12
N GLN A 257 -8.62 -27.95 -11.98
CA GLN A 257 -9.66 -28.63 -11.20
C GLN A 257 -10.85 -27.68 -11.02
N CYS A 258 -12.04 -28.16 -11.39
CA CYS A 258 -13.30 -27.45 -11.19
C CYS A 258 -14.17 -28.24 -10.23
N ARG A 259 -14.55 -27.65 -9.10
CA ARG A 259 -15.36 -28.33 -8.09
C ARG A 259 -16.51 -27.43 -7.64
N GLN A 260 -17.70 -28.02 -7.53
CA GLN A 260 -18.85 -27.36 -6.93
C GLN A 260 -19.04 -27.80 -5.49
N THR A 261 -19.21 -26.84 -4.59
CA THR A 261 -19.52 -27.07 -3.18
C THR A 261 -20.71 -26.18 -2.80
N GLY A 262 -21.91 -26.79 -2.76
CA GLY A 262 -23.14 -26.02 -2.61
C GLY A 262 -23.40 -25.11 -3.80
N GLU A 263 -23.58 -23.81 -3.53
CA GLU A 263 -23.76 -22.78 -4.57
C GLU A 263 -22.44 -22.22 -5.11
N THR A 264 -21.32 -22.59 -4.51
CA THR A 264 -20.01 -22.03 -4.86
C THR A 264 -19.27 -22.94 -5.82
N VAL A 265 -18.75 -22.38 -6.90
CA VAL A 265 -17.86 -23.07 -7.85
C VAL A 265 -16.44 -22.59 -7.64
N THR A 266 -15.52 -23.53 -7.43
CA THR A 266 -14.09 -23.28 -7.29
C THR A 266 -13.36 -23.83 -8.49
N ILE A 267 -12.54 -23.00 -9.14
CA ILE A 267 -11.70 -23.36 -10.27
C ILE A 267 -10.25 -23.11 -9.87
N THR A 268 -9.45 -24.14 -9.91
CA THR A 268 -8.04 -24.11 -9.52
C THR A 268 -7.16 -24.42 -10.74
N VAL A 269 -6.18 -23.56 -11.01
CA VAL A 269 -5.16 -23.75 -12.04
C VAL A 269 -3.82 -23.83 -11.35
N SER A 270 -3.18 -25.00 -11.40
CA SER A 270 -1.89 -25.29 -10.75
C SER A 270 -0.81 -25.55 -11.78
N ASP A 271 0.37 -24.97 -11.61
CA ASP A 271 1.56 -25.16 -12.43
C ASP A 271 2.77 -25.59 -11.59
N HIS A 272 3.76 -26.20 -12.23
CA HIS A 272 5.07 -26.56 -11.67
C HIS A 272 6.20 -25.65 -12.17
N GLY A 273 5.88 -24.38 -12.45
CA GLY A 273 6.81 -23.38 -12.96
C GLY A 273 7.80 -22.84 -11.92
N ILE A 274 8.32 -21.64 -12.20
CA ILE A 274 9.31 -20.97 -11.34
C ILE A 274 8.75 -20.49 -9.99
N GLY A 275 7.43 -20.45 -9.83
CA GLY A 275 6.76 -19.93 -8.64
C GLY A 275 6.95 -18.43 -8.42
N ILE A 276 6.34 -17.92 -7.34
CA ILE A 276 6.28 -16.49 -7.02
C ILE A 276 6.73 -16.28 -5.57
N PRO A 277 7.75 -15.45 -5.31
CA PRO A 277 8.18 -15.11 -3.96
C PRO A 277 7.05 -14.53 -3.10
N LEU A 278 7.00 -14.88 -1.82
CA LEU A 278 5.90 -14.54 -0.91
C LEU A 278 5.64 -13.02 -0.82
N ASP A 279 6.70 -12.22 -0.78
CA ASP A 279 6.64 -10.76 -0.72
C ASP A 279 6.03 -10.13 -2.00
N LYS A 280 6.04 -10.85 -3.12
CA LYS A 280 5.52 -10.41 -4.42
C LYS A 280 4.08 -10.84 -4.67
N GLN A 281 3.59 -11.92 -4.03
CA GLN A 281 2.26 -12.47 -4.28
C GLN A 281 1.12 -11.47 -4.08
N LYS A 282 1.25 -10.56 -3.14
CA LYS A 282 0.25 -9.49 -2.90
C LYS A 282 0.16 -8.45 -4.03
N HIS A 283 1.17 -8.37 -4.90
CA HIS A 283 1.27 -7.38 -5.96
C HIS A 283 1.03 -7.91 -7.36
N ILE A 284 1.00 -9.25 -7.56
CA ILE A 284 0.88 -9.82 -8.91
C ILE A 284 -0.43 -9.48 -9.62
N PHE A 285 -1.45 -9.07 -8.87
CA PHE A 285 -2.73 -8.59 -9.39
C PHE A 285 -2.77 -7.07 -9.57
N ASP A 286 -1.71 -6.34 -9.19
CA ASP A 286 -1.63 -4.90 -9.39
C ASP A 286 -1.41 -4.59 -10.87
N LYS A 287 -2.05 -3.52 -11.35
CA LYS A 287 -1.97 -3.08 -12.74
C LYS A 287 -0.53 -2.75 -13.12
N PHE A 288 -0.05 -3.29 -14.25
CA PHE A 288 1.31 -3.14 -14.78
C PHE A 288 2.41 -3.83 -13.97
N TYR A 289 2.04 -4.54 -12.88
CA TYR A 289 3.04 -5.19 -12.05
C TYR A 289 3.64 -6.43 -12.72
N ARG A 290 4.94 -6.57 -12.60
CA ARG A 290 5.70 -7.76 -13.00
C ARG A 290 6.70 -8.09 -11.91
N VAL A 291 6.86 -9.37 -11.60
CA VAL A 291 7.91 -9.82 -10.68
C VAL A 291 9.27 -9.56 -11.36
N PRO A 292 10.18 -8.77 -10.76
CA PRO A 292 11.53 -8.59 -11.29
C PRO A 292 12.28 -9.92 -11.24
N THR A 293 12.55 -10.53 -12.39
CA THR A 293 13.19 -11.85 -12.51
C THR A 293 14.67 -11.75 -12.93
N GLY A 294 15.39 -10.70 -12.54
CA GLY A 294 16.81 -10.54 -12.86
C GLY A 294 17.11 -10.64 -14.36
N ASN A 295 17.95 -11.60 -14.76
CA ASN A 295 18.36 -11.80 -16.15
C ASN A 295 17.35 -12.52 -17.06
N LEU A 296 16.16 -12.88 -16.58
CA LEU A 296 15.07 -13.44 -17.42
C LEU A 296 14.31 -12.35 -18.19
N HIS A 297 15.05 -11.49 -18.92
CA HIS A 297 14.47 -10.48 -19.81
C HIS A 297 13.64 -11.06 -20.97
N ASN A 298 13.69 -12.37 -21.22
CA ASN A 298 13.04 -13.01 -22.36
C ASN A 298 11.56 -13.40 -22.13
N VAL A 299 11.01 -13.23 -20.94
CA VAL A 299 9.61 -13.58 -20.70
C VAL A 299 8.70 -12.42 -21.14
N LYS A 300 8.13 -12.55 -22.35
CA LYS A 300 7.22 -11.53 -22.95
C LYS A 300 5.97 -11.33 -22.09
N GLY A 301 5.51 -10.07 -21.91
CA GLY A 301 4.23 -9.77 -21.25
C GLY A 301 4.15 -8.38 -20.63
N TYR A 302 2.91 -7.90 -20.47
CA TYR A 302 2.58 -6.51 -20.17
C TYR A 302 2.27 -6.22 -18.69
N GLY A 303 2.19 -7.25 -17.85
CA GLY A 303 1.72 -7.11 -16.47
C GLY A 303 0.22 -6.79 -16.38
N LEU A 304 -0.57 -7.24 -17.38
CA LEU A 304 -1.99 -6.97 -17.49
C LEU A 304 -2.87 -8.20 -17.29
N GLY A 305 -2.35 -9.39 -17.61
CA GLY A 305 -3.15 -10.61 -17.62
C GLY A 305 -3.77 -10.91 -16.26
N LEU A 306 -2.99 -10.95 -15.18
CA LEU A 306 -3.52 -11.23 -13.83
C LEU A 306 -4.39 -10.09 -13.27
N PHE A 307 -4.09 -8.83 -13.60
CA PHE A 307 -4.97 -7.72 -13.26
C PHE A 307 -6.34 -7.85 -13.94
N TYR A 308 -6.36 -8.19 -15.25
CA TYR A 308 -7.58 -8.47 -15.98
C TYR A 308 -8.36 -9.64 -15.37
N VAL A 309 -7.67 -10.74 -15.06
CA VAL A 309 -8.28 -11.91 -14.42
C VAL A 309 -8.98 -11.50 -13.12
N LYS A 310 -8.27 -10.82 -12.21
CA LYS A 310 -8.85 -10.36 -10.94
C LYS A 310 -10.08 -9.48 -11.17
N SER A 311 -9.97 -8.51 -12.04
CA SER A 311 -11.05 -7.57 -12.31
C SER A 311 -12.29 -8.23 -12.91
N MET A 312 -12.10 -9.15 -13.86
CA MET A 312 -13.22 -9.86 -14.46
C MET A 312 -13.85 -10.87 -13.50
N VAL A 313 -13.07 -11.54 -12.68
CA VAL A 313 -13.58 -12.42 -11.60
C VAL A 313 -14.41 -11.61 -10.60
N GLU A 314 -13.91 -10.45 -10.15
CA GLU A 314 -14.66 -9.55 -9.25
C GLU A 314 -15.97 -9.04 -9.87
N LYS A 315 -15.99 -8.76 -11.18
CA LYS A 315 -17.20 -8.37 -11.91
C LYS A 315 -18.23 -9.50 -12.06
N HIS A 316 -17.79 -10.75 -12.06
CA HIS A 316 -18.66 -11.92 -11.98
C HIS A 316 -19.11 -12.26 -10.54
N GLY A 317 -18.79 -11.39 -9.55
CA GLY A 317 -19.12 -11.59 -8.15
C GLY A 317 -18.21 -12.57 -7.39
N GLY A 318 -17.12 -13.01 -8.02
CA GLY A 318 -16.19 -13.98 -7.47
C GLY A 318 -14.94 -13.36 -6.84
N THR A 319 -14.04 -14.23 -6.41
CA THR A 319 -12.72 -13.86 -5.87
C THR A 319 -11.62 -14.72 -6.49
N ILE A 320 -10.41 -14.17 -6.59
CA ILE A 320 -9.21 -14.92 -6.99
C ILE A 320 -8.13 -14.83 -5.95
N THR A 321 -7.48 -15.94 -5.67
CA THR A 321 -6.34 -16.04 -4.76
C THR A 321 -5.19 -16.79 -5.39
N VAL A 322 -3.98 -16.65 -4.83
CA VAL A 322 -2.78 -17.37 -5.26
C VAL A 322 -2.09 -18.00 -4.06
N LYS A 323 -1.61 -19.22 -4.25
CA LYS A 323 -0.64 -19.89 -3.37
C LYS A 323 0.54 -20.31 -4.23
N SER A 324 1.74 -19.90 -3.88
CA SER A 324 2.93 -20.18 -4.68
C SER A 324 4.16 -20.27 -3.80
N GLU A 325 5.11 -21.10 -4.23
CA GLU A 325 6.42 -21.22 -3.61
C GLU A 325 7.49 -21.12 -4.69
N SER A 326 8.49 -20.28 -4.46
CA SER A 326 9.59 -20.08 -5.42
C SER A 326 10.29 -21.40 -5.74
N GLY A 327 10.36 -21.74 -7.01
CA GLY A 327 10.96 -22.97 -7.53
C GLY A 327 10.02 -24.18 -7.60
N LYS A 328 8.80 -24.12 -7.02
CA LYS A 328 7.84 -25.24 -6.98
C LYS A 328 6.60 -25.05 -7.84
N GLY A 329 6.31 -23.79 -8.22
CA GLY A 329 5.14 -23.47 -9.04
C GLY A 329 4.10 -22.62 -8.32
N SER A 330 2.94 -22.46 -8.95
CA SER A 330 1.86 -21.60 -8.45
C SER A 330 0.50 -22.28 -8.60
N THR A 331 -0.40 -21.95 -7.71
CA THR A 331 -1.79 -22.38 -7.74
C THR A 331 -2.68 -21.15 -7.63
N PHE A 332 -3.42 -20.87 -8.69
CA PHE A 332 -4.43 -19.81 -8.74
C PHE A 332 -5.80 -20.44 -8.48
N THR A 333 -6.57 -19.86 -7.56
CA THR A 333 -7.89 -20.35 -7.19
C THR A 333 -8.92 -19.24 -7.41
N ILE A 334 -9.89 -19.50 -8.30
CA ILE A 334 -11.06 -18.66 -8.55
C ILE A 334 -12.24 -19.28 -7.80
N THR A 335 -13.02 -18.44 -7.14
CA THR A 335 -14.23 -18.82 -6.44
C THR A 335 -15.38 -17.91 -6.92
N ILE A 336 -16.47 -18.51 -7.41
CA ILE A 336 -17.64 -17.81 -7.95
C ILE A 336 -18.89 -18.33 -7.26
#